data_ccfe58277ae582176c5a7a0e077a3543
#
_entry.id   ccfe58277ae582176c5a7a0e077a3543
#
_cell.length_a   1.000
_cell.length_b   1.000
_cell.length_c   1.000
_cell.angle_alpha   90.00
_cell.angle_beta   90.00
_cell.angle_gamma   90.00
#
_symmetry.space_group_name_H-M   'P 1'
#
loop_
_entity.id
_entity.type
_entity.pdbx_description
1 polymer ?
#
loop_
_entity_poly.entity_id
_entity_poly.type
_entity_poly.pdbx_seq_one_letter_code
_entity_poly.pdbx_strand_id
1 'polypeptide(L)'
;MLIYRRISNFIKRYYKNTYKKFCVRFISTNLEWKPSIGLEIHAQISTESKLFSGGPTNFNHPVNSCVSLFDCAVPGTMPVLNKKCVEAGVLTALALSCEINAVSMFERKHYFYSDLPAGFQITQQRKPLAVNGKIKFNVFRPGLHKESYSKSSKIKQIQLEQDSGRSLHNEVLGRSLIDLNRAGIPLMEFVFEPDLTSGEEAAALVQELCLILQLLGTCSCKMQEGALRVDANVSISKPNAPLGIRTELKNIGSINALNHAIEYEIKRQISILQKGGQVINETRAWNPVNKNTILMREKEDKHDYRFMPEPNLPPLYLHIKRNVQNKYNLIDVPSLKEQLPELPEQIRKNLLQSLTPDTLAAVTSNCDLFLLFCNILKNGKHRDPQLMAKLFISEVLAVMEYHNLNLTFCVNNQKYIEELMDLIQAKVINRPTLRKLVHELVKKPNKMPKQIVEENKWFMISDEKELELICSEILKTNPELVKKYKAGKKRIYKKFLHKAAILTEDCADMVKVSEIMTRLLS
;
A
#
# COMPACT_ATOMS: atom_id res chain seq x y z
N MET A 1 30.72 -4.77 4.47
CA MET A 1 30.25 -6.12 4.82
C MET A 1 29.27 -6.12 6.01
N LEU A 2 29.47 -5.35 7.08
CA LEU A 2 28.55 -5.25 8.23
C LEU A 2 27.23 -4.54 7.90
N ILE A 3 27.21 -3.60 6.96
CA ILE A 3 26.03 -2.85 6.51
C ILE A 3 25.13 -3.73 5.64
N TYR A 4 25.69 -4.57 4.77
CA TYR A 4 24.93 -5.59 4.02
C TYR A 4 24.29 -6.62 4.97
N ARG A 5 24.96 -6.97 6.06
CA ARG A 5 24.38 -7.81 7.12
C ARG A 5 23.27 -7.08 7.91
N ARG A 6 23.35 -5.75 8.10
CA ARG A 6 22.30 -4.98 8.80
C ARG A 6 21.08 -4.71 7.92
N ILE A 7 21.26 -4.37 6.64
CA ILE A 7 20.14 -4.26 5.66
C ILE A 7 19.52 -5.65 5.46
N SER A 8 20.31 -6.70 5.27
CA SER A 8 19.82 -8.08 5.24
C SER A 8 19.20 -8.50 6.59
N ASN A 9 19.68 -7.99 7.73
CA ASN A 9 19.10 -8.29 9.04
C ASN A 9 17.90 -7.41 9.37
N PHE A 10 17.78 -6.18 8.84
CA PHE A 10 16.58 -5.34 8.95
C PHE A 10 15.48 -5.89 8.04
N ILE A 11 15.79 -6.16 6.78
CA ILE A 11 14.89 -6.88 5.87
C ILE A 11 14.58 -8.27 6.46
N LYS A 12 15.55 -8.99 6.99
CA LYS A 12 15.35 -10.26 7.69
C LYS A 12 14.62 -10.12 9.04
N ARG A 13 14.75 -9.04 9.82
CA ARG A 13 13.98 -8.84 11.05
C ARG A 13 12.57 -8.36 10.81
N TYR A 14 12.36 -7.42 9.90
CA TYR A 14 11.03 -7.01 9.46
C TYR A 14 10.25 -8.19 8.86
N TYR A 15 10.93 -9.04 8.08
CA TYR A 15 10.36 -10.28 7.54
C TYR A 15 10.54 -11.52 8.46
N LYS A 16 11.52 -11.54 9.38
CA LYS A 16 11.82 -12.69 10.24
C LYS A 16 10.93 -12.81 11.47
N ASN A 17 10.47 -11.72 12.07
CA ASN A 17 9.51 -11.78 13.18
C ASN A 17 8.11 -12.16 12.70
N THR A 18 7.79 -11.92 11.42
CA THR A 18 6.51 -12.32 10.82
C THR A 18 6.55 -13.73 10.21
N TYR A 19 7.73 -14.30 9.88
CA TYR A 19 7.80 -15.46 8.98
C TYR A 19 8.67 -16.66 9.42
N LYS A 20 9.23 -16.69 10.64
CA LYS A 20 10.28 -17.68 11.01
C LYS A 20 9.84 -19.11 11.28
N LYS A 21 8.57 -19.50 11.20
CA LYS A 21 8.15 -20.90 11.51
C LYS A 21 7.36 -21.67 10.44
N PHE A 22 7.04 -21.10 9.26
CA PHE A 22 6.11 -21.77 8.34
C PHE A 22 6.56 -21.99 6.88
N CYS A 23 7.75 -21.62 6.48
CA CYS A 23 8.17 -21.70 5.08
C CYS A 23 9.42 -22.57 4.84
N VAL A 24 9.36 -23.84 5.25
CA VAL A 24 10.22 -24.86 4.64
C VAL A 24 9.37 -26.09 4.40
N ARG A 25 9.12 -26.38 3.13
CA ARG A 25 8.38 -27.48 2.51
C ARG A 25 6.95 -27.11 2.06
N PHE A 26 6.79 -26.46 0.93
CA PHE A 26 5.65 -26.71 0.01
C PHE A 26 5.86 -25.92 -1.29
N ILE A 27 6.96 -26.20 -2.00
CA ILE A 27 7.02 -26.11 -3.46
C ILE A 27 7.33 -27.51 -3.95
N SER A 28 6.44 -28.45 -3.68
CA SER A 28 6.13 -29.47 -4.65
C SER A 28 4.80 -29.01 -5.25
N THR A 29 4.83 -28.51 -6.44
CA THR A 29 3.67 -28.36 -7.28
C THR A 29 2.91 -29.67 -7.24
N ASN A 30 1.83 -29.74 -6.47
CA ASN A 30 0.81 -30.75 -6.65
C ASN A 30 0.21 -30.44 -8.03
N LEU A 31 0.78 -30.97 -9.09
CA LEU A 31 0.30 -30.90 -10.47
C LEU A 31 -1.16 -31.38 -10.62
N GLU A 32 -1.70 -31.94 -9.54
CA GLU A 32 -3.03 -32.52 -9.48
C GLU A 32 -4.15 -31.50 -9.27
N TRP A 33 -3.88 -30.35 -8.64
CA TRP A 33 -4.89 -29.36 -8.26
C TRP A 33 -4.52 -27.95 -8.71
N LYS A 34 -5.49 -27.24 -9.29
CA LYS A 34 -5.36 -25.85 -9.76
C LYS A 34 -6.26 -24.93 -8.96
N PRO A 35 -5.71 -23.99 -8.16
CA PRO A 35 -6.47 -22.93 -7.52
C PRO A 35 -6.96 -21.91 -8.56
N SER A 36 -8.16 -21.37 -8.33
CA SER A 36 -8.71 -20.23 -9.06
C SER A 36 -9.30 -19.25 -8.06
N ILE A 37 -8.81 -18.01 -8.08
CA ILE A 37 -9.16 -16.97 -7.11
C ILE A 37 -9.66 -15.75 -7.87
N GLY A 38 -10.89 -15.30 -7.55
CA GLY A 38 -11.46 -14.03 -7.95
C GLY A 38 -11.57 -13.09 -6.75
N LEU A 39 -11.46 -11.80 -6.98
CA LEU A 39 -11.58 -10.78 -5.95
C LEU A 39 -12.79 -9.88 -6.22
N GLU A 40 -13.47 -9.48 -5.14
CA GLU A 40 -14.44 -8.40 -5.10
C GLU A 40 -13.90 -7.35 -4.14
N ILE A 41 -13.71 -6.11 -4.63
CA ILE A 41 -13.05 -5.06 -3.86
C ILE A 41 -13.96 -3.83 -3.82
N HIS A 42 -14.25 -3.35 -2.60
CA HIS A 42 -14.99 -2.12 -2.37
C HIS A 42 -14.03 -1.03 -1.90
N ALA A 43 -13.94 0.07 -2.64
CA ALA A 43 -13.12 1.23 -2.29
C ALA A 43 -14.02 2.44 -2.04
N GLN A 44 -13.92 3.04 -0.85
CA GLN A 44 -14.61 4.30 -0.55
C GLN A 44 -13.99 5.43 -1.38
N ILE A 45 -14.84 6.15 -2.10
CA ILE A 45 -14.40 7.29 -2.91
C ILE A 45 -14.12 8.48 -2.00
N SER A 46 -12.95 9.09 -2.17
CA SER A 46 -12.52 10.27 -1.39
C SER A 46 -13.24 11.52 -1.87
N THR A 47 -14.44 11.78 -1.33
CA THR A 47 -15.24 12.98 -1.59
C THR A 47 -15.73 13.57 -0.27
N GLU A 48 -16.07 14.86 -0.25
CA GLU A 48 -16.55 15.56 0.95
C GLU A 48 -17.99 15.18 1.32
N SER A 49 -18.78 14.79 0.32
CA SER A 49 -20.18 14.39 0.51
C SER A 49 -20.45 13.01 -0.07
N LYS A 50 -21.53 12.40 0.40
CA LYS A 50 -21.96 11.05 0.05
C LYS A 50 -22.41 10.92 -1.41
N LEU A 51 -22.68 9.68 -1.86
CA LEU A 51 -22.99 9.39 -3.26
C LEU A 51 -24.30 10.03 -3.73
N PHE A 52 -25.34 10.00 -2.87
CA PHE A 52 -26.68 10.46 -3.21
C PHE A 52 -27.23 11.52 -2.26
N SER A 53 -26.39 12.06 -1.38
CA SER A 53 -26.80 13.08 -0.41
C SER A 53 -25.66 14.07 -0.11
N GLY A 54 -26.00 15.20 0.53
CA GLY A 54 -25.04 16.17 1.03
C GLY A 54 -24.39 15.79 2.38
N GLY A 55 -24.71 14.61 2.94
CA GLY A 55 -24.11 14.15 4.19
C GLY A 55 -22.59 14.05 4.08
N PRO A 56 -21.82 14.47 5.11
CA PRO A 56 -20.36 14.42 5.07
C PRO A 56 -19.82 12.99 5.17
N THR A 57 -18.62 12.76 4.62
CA THR A 57 -17.96 11.44 4.57
C THR A 57 -16.84 11.29 5.62
N ASN A 58 -16.76 12.20 6.57
CA ASN A 58 -15.69 12.25 7.55
C ASN A 58 -15.63 10.98 8.41
N PHE A 59 -14.42 10.44 8.57
CA PHE A 59 -14.18 9.29 9.43
C PHE A 59 -14.09 9.72 10.91
N ASN A 60 -14.53 8.82 11.81
CA ASN A 60 -14.42 8.96 13.27
C ASN A 60 -15.17 10.16 13.88
N HIS A 61 -16.33 10.49 13.33
CA HIS A 61 -17.26 11.44 13.92
C HIS A 61 -18.19 10.76 14.95
N PRO A 62 -18.85 11.52 15.84
CA PRO A 62 -19.86 10.98 16.75
C PRO A 62 -20.94 10.19 16.01
N VAL A 63 -21.47 9.14 16.65
CA VAL A 63 -22.48 8.26 16.08
C VAL A 63 -23.67 9.08 15.54
N ASN A 64 -24.08 8.79 14.32
CA ASN A 64 -25.22 9.42 13.63
C ASN A 64 -25.11 10.94 13.46
N SER A 65 -23.90 11.52 13.48
CA SER A 65 -23.69 12.98 13.26
C SER A 65 -23.45 13.35 11.78
N CYS A 66 -23.13 12.37 10.93
CA CYS A 66 -22.86 12.54 9.50
C CYS A 66 -23.97 11.90 8.65
N VAL A 67 -25.24 12.16 8.95
CA VAL A 67 -26.40 11.50 8.36
C VAL A 67 -27.35 12.55 7.79
N SER A 68 -27.70 12.44 6.50
CA SER A 68 -28.78 13.23 5.90
C SER A 68 -30.12 12.53 6.05
N LEU A 69 -31.22 13.23 5.77
CA LEU A 69 -32.57 12.65 5.78
C LEU A 69 -32.69 11.50 4.77
N PHE A 70 -32.02 11.60 3.64
CA PHE A 70 -31.97 10.52 2.64
C PHE A 70 -31.24 9.28 3.17
N ASP A 71 -30.10 9.46 3.88
CA ASP A 71 -29.30 8.35 4.40
C ASP A 71 -30.04 7.53 5.48
N CYS A 72 -30.96 8.14 6.21
CA CYS A 72 -31.81 7.46 7.18
C CYS A 72 -33.20 7.08 6.60
N ALA A 73 -33.34 7.14 5.28
CA ALA A 73 -34.54 6.73 4.54
C ALA A 73 -35.84 7.42 5.01
N VAL A 74 -35.78 8.72 5.33
CA VAL A 74 -36.98 9.49 5.66
C VAL A 74 -37.92 9.54 4.41
N PRO A 75 -39.19 9.18 4.55
CA PRO A 75 -40.13 9.19 3.44
C PRO A 75 -40.21 10.54 2.71
N GLY A 76 -40.23 10.51 1.39
CA GLY A 76 -40.24 11.71 0.55
C GLY A 76 -38.89 12.28 0.16
N THR A 77 -37.79 11.76 0.70
CA THR A 77 -36.45 12.16 0.29
C THR A 77 -36.00 11.47 -1.00
N MET A 78 -35.27 12.19 -1.85
CA MET A 78 -34.84 11.73 -3.18
C MET A 78 -33.32 11.70 -3.28
N PRO A 79 -32.71 10.71 -4.00
CA PRO A 79 -31.30 10.66 -4.25
C PRO A 79 -30.85 11.76 -5.23
N VAL A 80 -29.68 12.38 -4.94
CA VAL A 80 -29.03 13.34 -5.84
C VAL A 80 -27.61 12.87 -6.09
N LEU A 81 -27.31 12.49 -7.33
CA LEU A 81 -26.02 11.91 -7.69
C LEU A 81 -24.87 12.92 -7.56
N ASN A 82 -23.84 12.56 -6.83
CA ASN A 82 -22.63 13.35 -6.66
C ASN A 82 -21.72 13.24 -7.89
N LYS A 83 -21.56 14.34 -8.62
CA LYS A 83 -20.74 14.44 -9.83
C LYS A 83 -19.29 14.03 -9.58
N LYS A 84 -18.66 14.45 -8.45
CA LYS A 84 -17.28 14.13 -8.12
C LYS A 84 -17.05 12.62 -7.93
N CYS A 85 -18.05 11.89 -7.42
CA CYS A 85 -17.98 10.44 -7.32
C CYS A 85 -17.93 9.77 -8.70
N VAL A 86 -18.71 10.28 -9.66
CA VAL A 86 -18.69 9.77 -11.04
C VAL A 86 -17.34 10.07 -11.71
N GLU A 87 -16.84 11.29 -11.57
CA GLU A 87 -15.53 11.70 -12.11
C GLU A 87 -14.41 10.82 -11.56
N ALA A 88 -14.38 10.56 -10.25
CA ALA A 88 -13.43 9.67 -9.60
C ALA A 88 -13.54 8.22 -10.11
N GLY A 89 -14.75 7.72 -10.28
CA GLY A 89 -15.01 6.40 -10.85
C GLY A 89 -14.53 6.26 -12.30
N VAL A 90 -14.82 7.26 -13.15
CA VAL A 90 -14.36 7.31 -14.55
C VAL A 90 -12.84 7.38 -14.61
N LEU A 91 -12.21 8.26 -13.82
CA LEU A 91 -10.75 8.40 -13.77
C LEU A 91 -10.07 7.08 -13.38
N THR A 92 -10.61 6.41 -12.36
CA THR A 92 -10.12 5.11 -11.91
C THR A 92 -10.29 4.04 -12.99
N ALA A 93 -11.45 3.98 -13.63
CA ALA A 93 -11.72 3.02 -14.71
C ALA A 93 -10.78 3.21 -15.91
N LEU A 94 -10.49 4.46 -16.28
CA LEU A 94 -9.52 4.80 -17.33
C LEU A 94 -8.10 4.34 -16.97
N ALA A 95 -7.66 4.56 -15.73
CA ALA A 95 -6.37 4.10 -15.23
C ALA A 95 -6.23 2.57 -15.27
N LEU A 96 -7.34 1.86 -15.07
CA LEU A 96 -7.42 0.40 -15.14
C LEU A 96 -7.76 -0.13 -16.55
N SER A 97 -7.64 0.73 -17.57
CA SER A 97 -7.89 0.39 -18.98
C SER A 97 -9.27 -0.23 -19.24
N CYS A 98 -10.26 0.20 -18.47
CA CYS A 98 -11.65 -0.23 -18.68
C CYS A 98 -12.31 0.50 -19.86
N GLU A 99 -13.30 -0.15 -20.45
CA GLU A 99 -14.22 0.46 -21.41
C GLU A 99 -15.30 1.19 -20.62
N ILE A 100 -15.41 2.51 -20.83
CA ILE A 100 -16.43 3.34 -20.17
C ILE A 100 -17.74 3.23 -20.91
N ASN A 101 -18.82 2.91 -20.22
CA ASN A 101 -20.17 2.90 -20.80
C ASN A 101 -20.68 4.33 -21.01
N ALA A 102 -21.10 4.66 -22.22
CA ALA A 102 -21.70 5.96 -22.53
C ALA A 102 -22.98 6.22 -21.72
N VAL A 103 -23.68 5.16 -21.36
CA VAL A 103 -24.90 5.19 -20.55
C VAL A 103 -24.81 4.10 -19.49
N SER A 104 -24.87 4.47 -18.22
CA SER A 104 -25.01 3.55 -17.11
C SER A 104 -26.29 3.82 -16.32
N MET A 105 -26.74 2.84 -15.54
CA MET A 105 -28.01 2.94 -14.81
C MET A 105 -27.83 2.46 -13.38
N PHE A 106 -28.52 3.14 -12.48
CA PHE A 106 -28.60 2.72 -11.08
C PHE A 106 -29.81 1.79 -10.88
N GLU A 107 -29.65 0.86 -9.97
CA GLU A 107 -30.60 -0.17 -9.64
C GLU A 107 -30.69 -0.35 -8.12
N ARG A 108 -31.86 -0.80 -7.65
CA ARG A 108 -32.06 -1.23 -6.26
C ARG A 108 -31.73 -2.71 -6.12
N LYS A 109 -30.78 -3.01 -5.22
CA LYS A 109 -30.47 -4.35 -4.74
C LYS A 109 -31.18 -4.56 -3.41
N HIS A 110 -32.24 -5.34 -3.38
CA HIS A 110 -33.10 -5.49 -2.21
C HIS A 110 -32.52 -6.54 -1.25
N TYR A 111 -32.28 -6.13 -0.01
CA TYR A 111 -31.98 -6.99 1.12
C TYR A 111 -32.22 -6.22 2.43
N PHE A 112 -32.54 -6.95 3.51
CA PHE A 112 -33.00 -6.34 4.75
C PHE A 112 -31.97 -6.53 5.87
N TYR A 113 -31.37 -5.41 6.27
CA TYR A 113 -30.51 -5.33 7.44
C TYR A 113 -30.88 -4.07 8.24
N SER A 114 -30.70 -4.12 9.56
CA SER A 114 -31.02 -2.99 10.44
C SER A 114 -30.20 -1.73 10.14
N ASP A 115 -29.02 -1.87 9.56
CA ASP A 115 -28.15 -0.77 9.13
C ASP A 115 -28.36 -0.33 7.66
N LEU A 116 -29.40 -0.85 7.03
CA LEU A 116 -29.87 -0.44 5.69
C LEU A 116 -31.35 -0.05 5.76
N PRO A 117 -31.69 1.15 6.29
CA PRO A 117 -33.06 1.52 6.62
C PRO A 117 -34.01 1.58 5.41
N ALA A 118 -33.50 1.83 4.20
CA ALA A 118 -34.30 1.81 2.98
C ALA A 118 -34.71 0.39 2.54
N GLY A 119 -34.11 -0.67 3.07
CA GLY A 119 -34.33 -2.05 2.66
C GLY A 119 -33.73 -2.42 1.29
N PHE A 120 -32.98 -1.50 0.67
CA PHE A 120 -32.24 -1.72 -0.58
C PHE A 120 -30.98 -0.88 -0.63
N GLN A 121 -30.02 -1.33 -1.39
CA GLN A 121 -28.81 -0.59 -1.75
C GLN A 121 -28.92 -0.12 -3.20
N ILE A 122 -28.57 1.14 -3.47
CA ILE A 122 -28.45 1.65 -4.84
C ILE A 122 -27.05 1.28 -5.37
N THR A 123 -27.01 0.59 -6.50
CA THR A 123 -25.82 0.07 -7.17
C THR A 123 -25.99 0.10 -8.69
N GLN A 124 -25.04 -0.47 -9.47
CA GLN A 124 -25.09 -0.53 -10.94
C GLN A 124 -24.77 -1.96 -11.42
N GLN A 125 -25.73 -2.88 -11.38
CA GLN A 125 -25.47 -4.30 -11.70
C GLN A 125 -25.47 -4.62 -13.19
N ARG A 126 -26.52 -4.26 -13.94
CA ARG A 126 -26.71 -4.63 -15.35
C ARG A 126 -26.08 -3.66 -16.33
N LYS A 127 -25.99 -2.38 -15.96
CA LYS A 127 -25.34 -1.32 -16.75
C LYS A 127 -24.34 -0.56 -15.88
N PRO A 128 -23.19 -1.18 -15.55
CA PRO A 128 -22.20 -0.58 -14.68
C PRO A 128 -21.53 0.63 -15.34
N LEU A 129 -20.73 1.37 -14.58
CA LEU A 129 -19.97 2.52 -15.05
C LEU A 129 -18.97 2.12 -16.14
N ALA A 130 -18.26 0.99 -15.93
CA ALA A 130 -17.23 0.52 -16.85
C ALA A 130 -17.10 -0.99 -16.82
N VAL A 131 -16.55 -1.57 -17.90
CA VAL A 131 -16.37 -3.02 -18.10
C VAL A 131 -15.01 -3.32 -18.73
N ASN A 132 -14.65 -4.62 -18.80
CA ASN A 132 -13.52 -5.14 -19.59
C ASN A 132 -12.15 -4.49 -19.23
N GLY A 133 -11.93 -4.22 -17.96
CA GLY A 133 -10.66 -3.64 -17.50
C GLY A 133 -9.55 -4.67 -17.35
N LYS A 134 -8.34 -4.14 -17.09
CA LYS A 134 -7.16 -4.95 -16.84
C LYS A 134 -6.18 -4.21 -15.93
N ILE A 135 -5.68 -4.91 -14.92
CA ILE A 135 -4.59 -4.44 -14.07
C ILE A 135 -3.37 -5.34 -14.26
N LYS A 136 -2.19 -4.73 -14.41
CA LYS A 136 -0.91 -5.42 -14.40
C LYS A 136 -0.20 -5.16 -13.10
N PHE A 137 0.43 -6.16 -12.53
CA PHE A 137 1.15 -6.06 -11.27
C PHE A 137 2.35 -7.00 -11.25
N ASN A 138 3.33 -6.70 -10.40
CA ASN A 138 4.51 -7.52 -10.23
C ASN A 138 4.41 -8.31 -8.92
N VAL A 139 4.67 -9.61 -9.02
CA VAL A 139 4.72 -10.50 -7.87
C VAL A 139 6.19 -10.71 -7.50
N PHE A 140 6.55 -10.31 -6.31
CA PHE A 140 7.90 -10.48 -5.78
C PHE A 140 7.89 -10.68 -4.27
N ARG A 141 8.55 -11.73 -3.82
CA ARG A 141 8.75 -12.00 -2.39
C ARG A 141 10.23 -12.24 -2.11
N PRO A 142 10.89 -11.32 -1.38
CA PRO A 142 12.29 -11.50 -1.01
C PRO A 142 12.53 -12.80 -0.24
N GLY A 143 13.51 -13.59 -0.71
CA GLY A 143 13.88 -14.88 -0.11
C GLY A 143 13.09 -16.10 -0.60
N LEU A 144 12.03 -15.90 -1.39
CA LEU A 144 11.29 -16.96 -2.08
C LEU A 144 11.52 -16.90 -3.58
N HIS A 145 11.33 -15.71 -4.17
CA HIS A 145 11.54 -15.51 -5.61
C HIS A 145 12.95 -14.97 -5.86
N LYS A 146 13.64 -15.54 -6.86
CA LYS A 146 14.93 -15.01 -7.34
C LYS A 146 14.73 -13.71 -8.11
N GLU A 147 13.66 -13.65 -8.90
CA GLU A 147 13.26 -12.52 -9.73
C GLU A 147 11.76 -12.25 -9.59
N SER A 148 11.36 -11.01 -9.82
CA SER A 148 9.94 -10.65 -9.89
C SER A 148 9.35 -11.13 -11.22
N TYR A 149 8.12 -11.62 -11.20
CA TYR A 149 7.37 -11.88 -12.42
C TYR A 149 6.15 -10.96 -12.52
N SER A 150 5.80 -10.63 -13.77
CA SER A 150 4.64 -9.79 -14.05
C SER A 150 3.42 -10.66 -14.31
N LYS A 151 2.28 -10.29 -13.73
CA LYS A 151 0.98 -10.90 -13.97
C LYS A 151 -0.06 -9.82 -14.27
N SER A 152 -1.15 -10.23 -14.88
CA SER A 152 -2.31 -9.35 -15.10
C SER A 152 -3.59 -10.06 -14.72
N SER A 153 -4.54 -9.31 -14.17
CA SER A 153 -5.89 -9.80 -13.91
C SER A 153 -6.92 -8.93 -14.65
N LYS A 154 -7.99 -9.58 -15.11
CA LYS A 154 -9.09 -8.92 -15.80
C LYS A 154 -10.10 -8.40 -14.80
N ILE A 155 -10.61 -7.20 -15.08
CA ILE A 155 -11.72 -6.60 -14.34
C ILE A 155 -12.96 -6.79 -15.20
N LYS A 156 -13.94 -7.52 -14.66
CA LYS A 156 -15.21 -7.73 -15.31
C LYS A 156 -16.00 -6.42 -15.41
N GLN A 157 -16.12 -5.73 -14.27
CA GLN A 157 -16.86 -4.47 -14.18
C GLN A 157 -16.40 -3.60 -13.02
N ILE A 158 -16.64 -2.30 -13.15
CA ILE A 158 -16.54 -1.31 -12.08
C ILE A 158 -17.90 -0.62 -11.97
N GLN A 159 -18.43 -0.58 -10.76
CA GLN A 159 -19.74 0.02 -10.47
C GLN A 159 -19.67 0.98 -9.30
N LEU A 160 -20.56 1.97 -9.32
CA LEU A 160 -20.77 2.89 -8.21
C LEU A 160 -21.92 2.36 -7.35
N GLU A 161 -21.73 2.39 -6.03
CA GLU A 161 -22.76 2.01 -5.09
C GLU A 161 -22.68 2.77 -3.77
N GLN A 162 -23.78 2.82 -3.03
CA GLN A 162 -23.80 3.38 -1.69
C GLN A 162 -23.43 2.32 -0.65
N ASP A 163 -22.68 2.72 0.39
CA ASP A 163 -22.39 1.84 1.54
C ASP A 163 -23.62 1.73 2.46
N SER A 164 -23.70 0.65 3.24
CA SER A 164 -24.64 0.49 4.35
C SER A 164 -24.13 1.19 5.62
N GLY A 165 -24.97 1.32 6.62
CA GLY A 165 -24.59 1.74 7.96
C GLY A 165 -23.73 0.71 8.68
N ARG A 166 -23.64 0.82 9.98
CA ARG A 166 -22.90 -0.07 10.84
C ARG A 166 -23.75 -0.52 12.03
N SER A 167 -23.83 -1.83 12.25
CA SER A 167 -24.45 -2.42 13.43
C SER A 167 -23.41 -2.65 14.52
N LEU A 168 -23.67 -2.17 15.73
CA LEU A 168 -22.84 -2.33 16.93
C LEU A 168 -23.61 -3.21 17.91
N HIS A 169 -23.22 -4.47 18.00
CA HIS A 169 -23.84 -5.42 18.93
C HIS A 169 -23.31 -5.24 20.34
N ASN A 170 -24.22 -5.02 21.29
CA ASN A 170 -23.93 -5.00 22.71
C ASN A 170 -24.54 -6.24 23.35
N GLU A 171 -23.73 -7.27 23.53
CA GLU A 171 -24.16 -8.56 24.09
C GLU A 171 -24.64 -8.43 25.54
N VAL A 172 -24.06 -7.53 26.34
CA VAL A 172 -24.40 -7.32 27.75
C VAL A 172 -25.83 -6.77 27.90
N LEU A 173 -26.23 -5.85 26.99
CA LEU A 173 -27.55 -5.24 27.01
C LEU A 173 -28.56 -5.93 26.09
N GLY A 174 -28.16 -6.96 25.36
CA GLY A 174 -28.99 -7.61 24.35
C GLY A 174 -29.51 -6.65 23.27
N ARG A 175 -28.72 -5.62 22.90
CA ARG A 175 -29.14 -4.57 21.97
C ARG A 175 -28.16 -4.46 20.82
N SER A 176 -28.70 -4.11 19.63
CA SER A 176 -27.91 -3.68 18.47
C SER A 176 -28.12 -2.18 18.26
N LEU A 177 -27.04 -1.41 18.37
CA LEU A 177 -27.04 0.01 18.07
C LEU A 177 -26.70 0.20 16.60
N ILE A 178 -27.37 1.15 15.93
CA ILE A 178 -27.18 1.43 14.51
C ILE A 178 -26.51 2.79 14.36
N ASP A 179 -25.37 2.79 13.65
CA ASP A 179 -24.66 3.98 13.24
C ASP A 179 -24.78 4.14 11.72
N LEU A 180 -25.49 5.18 11.28
CA LEU A 180 -25.71 5.51 9.89
C LEU A 180 -24.68 6.49 9.31
N ASN A 181 -23.63 6.83 10.03
CA ASN A 181 -22.57 7.71 9.48
C ASN A 181 -21.98 7.13 8.20
N ARG A 182 -21.85 5.80 8.11
CA ARG A 182 -21.35 5.12 6.91
C ARG A 182 -22.41 4.95 5.82
N ALA A 183 -23.69 4.94 6.15
CA ALA A 183 -24.78 4.79 5.17
C ALA A 183 -24.71 5.87 4.09
N GLY A 184 -24.71 5.48 2.83
CA GLY A 184 -24.62 6.39 1.69
C GLY A 184 -23.19 6.83 1.31
N ILE A 185 -22.14 6.42 2.05
CA ILE A 185 -20.75 6.69 1.62
C ILE A 185 -20.53 6.08 0.24
N PRO A 186 -19.90 6.84 -0.70
CA PRO A 186 -19.72 6.37 -2.07
C PRO A 186 -18.66 5.26 -2.14
N LEU A 187 -18.99 4.20 -2.84
CA LEU A 187 -18.10 3.07 -3.12
C LEU A 187 -17.91 2.90 -4.62
N MET A 188 -16.69 2.49 -4.99
CA MET A 188 -16.41 1.77 -6.23
C MET A 188 -16.29 0.28 -5.90
N GLU A 189 -17.11 -0.55 -6.52
CA GLU A 189 -16.95 -2.00 -6.48
C GLU A 189 -16.21 -2.47 -7.72
N PHE A 190 -15.14 -3.22 -7.52
CA PHE A 190 -14.34 -3.85 -8.56
C PHE A 190 -14.60 -5.36 -8.53
N VAL A 191 -15.11 -5.91 -9.62
CA VAL A 191 -15.31 -7.35 -9.77
C VAL A 191 -14.24 -7.91 -10.70
N PHE A 192 -13.33 -8.72 -10.15
CA PHE A 192 -12.25 -9.35 -10.89
C PHE A 192 -12.64 -10.74 -11.38
N GLU A 193 -12.09 -11.13 -12.54
CA GLU A 193 -12.19 -12.51 -13.01
C GLU A 193 -11.35 -13.47 -12.14
N PRO A 194 -11.73 -14.77 -12.04
CA PRO A 194 -11.02 -15.73 -11.20
C PRO A 194 -9.73 -16.26 -11.87
N ASP A 195 -8.82 -15.35 -12.19
CA ASP A 195 -7.59 -15.64 -12.94
C ASP A 195 -6.30 -15.64 -12.08
N LEU A 196 -6.45 -15.45 -10.77
CA LEU A 196 -5.36 -15.57 -9.81
C LEU A 196 -5.23 -17.02 -9.32
N THR A 197 -4.00 -17.41 -8.93
CA THR A 197 -3.67 -18.80 -8.57
C THR A 197 -3.05 -18.95 -7.17
N SER A 198 -2.73 -17.85 -6.49
CA SER A 198 -2.14 -17.87 -5.15
C SER A 198 -2.54 -16.64 -4.32
N GLY A 199 -2.39 -16.75 -3.01
CA GLY A 199 -2.60 -15.62 -2.10
C GLY A 199 -1.58 -14.50 -2.33
N GLU A 200 -0.36 -14.82 -2.78
CA GLU A 200 0.66 -13.83 -3.11
C GLU A 200 0.28 -12.99 -4.32
N GLU A 201 -0.30 -13.61 -5.35
CA GLU A 201 -0.81 -12.89 -6.52
C GLU A 201 -1.98 -11.97 -6.15
N ALA A 202 -2.89 -12.43 -5.29
CA ALA A 202 -4.00 -11.62 -4.79
C ALA A 202 -3.50 -10.42 -3.97
N ALA A 203 -2.54 -10.64 -3.08
CA ALA A 203 -1.93 -9.56 -2.30
C ALA A 203 -1.22 -8.52 -3.18
N ALA A 204 -0.48 -8.97 -4.19
CA ALA A 204 0.22 -8.09 -5.14
C ALA A 204 -0.76 -7.27 -6.00
N LEU A 205 -1.87 -7.88 -6.44
CA LEU A 205 -2.93 -7.17 -7.17
C LEU A 205 -3.55 -6.06 -6.30
N VAL A 206 -3.94 -6.38 -5.06
CA VAL A 206 -4.54 -5.38 -4.15
C VAL A 206 -3.55 -4.26 -3.83
N GLN A 207 -2.27 -4.57 -3.65
CA GLN A 207 -1.24 -3.57 -3.44
C GLN A 207 -1.09 -2.64 -4.65
N GLU A 208 -1.10 -3.17 -5.86
CA GLU A 208 -1.05 -2.38 -7.09
C GLU A 208 -2.29 -1.49 -7.25
N LEU A 209 -3.48 -2.04 -6.97
CA LEU A 209 -4.72 -1.27 -6.99
C LEU A 209 -4.67 -0.11 -5.98
N CYS A 210 -4.19 -0.36 -4.75
CA CYS A 210 -4.01 0.69 -3.75
C CYS A 210 -3.08 1.81 -4.24
N LEU A 211 -1.95 1.45 -4.88
CA LEU A 211 -1.03 2.43 -5.47
C LEU A 211 -1.72 3.32 -6.51
N ILE A 212 -2.51 2.71 -7.39
CA ILE A 212 -3.26 3.44 -8.43
C ILE A 212 -4.29 4.37 -7.79
N LEU A 213 -5.11 3.86 -6.87
CA LEU A 213 -6.19 4.63 -6.24
C LEU A 213 -5.66 5.81 -5.41
N GLN A 214 -4.56 5.61 -4.69
CA GLN A 214 -3.92 6.68 -3.90
C GLN A 214 -3.23 7.71 -4.80
N LEU A 215 -2.57 7.28 -5.88
CA LEU A 215 -1.95 8.19 -6.86
C LEU A 215 -2.99 9.08 -7.55
N LEU A 216 -4.17 8.52 -7.85
CA LEU A 216 -5.31 9.27 -8.41
C LEU A 216 -6.03 10.13 -7.37
N GLY A 217 -5.78 9.92 -6.07
CA GLY A 217 -6.50 10.56 -4.98
C GLY A 217 -7.97 10.12 -4.86
N THR A 218 -8.35 8.99 -5.48
CA THR A 218 -9.74 8.52 -5.53
C THR A 218 -10.14 7.67 -4.33
N CYS A 219 -9.18 7.07 -3.60
CA CYS A 219 -9.43 6.34 -2.35
C CYS A 219 -8.21 6.42 -1.43
N SER A 220 -8.43 6.52 -0.10
CA SER A 220 -7.36 6.46 0.90
C SER A 220 -6.75 5.06 1.07
N CYS A 221 -7.46 4.02 0.66
CA CYS A 221 -7.08 2.61 0.78
C CYS A 221 -6.80 2.10 2.19
N LYS A 222 -7.24 2.81 3.23
CA LYS A 222 -7.04 2.42 4.62
C LYS A 222 -8.01 1.30 5.02
N MET A 223 -7.55 0.05 4.95
CA MET A 223 -8.36 -1.12 5.30
C MET A 223 -8.84 -1.09 6.76
N GLN A 224 -8.04 -0.55 7.68
CA GLN A 224 -8.38 -0.44 9.10
C GLN A 224 -9.56 0.52 9.37
N GLU A 225 -9.73 1.53 8.52
CA GLU A 225 -10.86 2.47 8.55
C GLU A 225 -12.06 1.96 7.73
N GLY A 226 -11.92 0.81 7.06
CA GLY A 226 -12.92 0.25 6.15
C GLY A 226 -13.02 0.98 4.80
N ALA A 227 -12.04 1.86 4.50
CA ALA A 227 -11.99 2.57 3.22
C ALA A 227 -11.66 1.64 2.03
N LEU A 228 -11.04 0.50 2.29
CA LEU A 228 -10.86 -0.59 1.33
C LEU A 228 -11.27 -1.90 1.98
N ARG A 229 -12.16 -2.64 1.33
CA ARG A 229 -12.62 -3.98 1.75
C ARG A 229 -12.37 -4.95 0.61
N VAL A 230 -11.90 -6.15 0.93
CA VAL A 230 -11.56 -7.17 -0.04
C VAL A 230 -12.24 -8.47 0.36
N ASP A 231 -13.05 -9.01 -0.53
CA ASP A 231 -13.62 -10.33 -0.45
C ASP A 231 -12.95 -11.23 -1.49
N ALA A 232 -12.57 -12.45 -1.13
CA ALA A 232 -11.91 -13.39 -2.02
C ALA A 232 -12.77 -14.63 -2.25
N ASN A 233 -13.00 -14.97 -3.50
CA ASN A 233 -13.66 -16.20 -3.92
C ASN A 233 -12.59 -17.22 -4.30
N VAL A 234 -12.49 -18.34 -3.58
CA VAL A 234 -11.48 -19.38 -3.78
C VAL A 234 -12.15 -20.67 -4.22
N SER A 235 -11.65 -21.28 -5.27
CA SER A 235 -12.07 -22.62 -5.72
C SER A 235 -10.87 -23.45 -6.17
N ILE A 236 -11.01 -24.78 -6.08
CA ILE A 236 -10.00 -25.75 -6.49
C ILE A 236 -10.59 -26.68 -7.54
N SER A 237 -9.89 -26.89 -8.64
CA SER A 237 -10.25 -27.83 -9.69
C SER A 237 -9.05 -28.68 -10.12
N LYS A 238 -9.31 -29.75 -10.87
CA LYS A 238 -8.24 -30.46 -11.60
C LYS A 238 -7.81 -29.61 -12.80
N PRO A 239 -6.55 -29.71 -13.26
CA PRO A 239 -6.13 -29.08 -14.50
C PRO A 239 -7.08 -29.43 -15.65
N ASN A 240 -7.46 -28.43 -16.45
CA ASN A 240 -8.39 -28.54 -17.57
C ASN A 240 -9.85 -28.98 -17.25
N ALA A 241 -10.20 -29.03 -15.96
CA ALA A 241 -11.60 -29.21 -15.53
C ALA A 241 -12.30 -27.84 -15.35
N PRO A 242 -13.63 -27.80 -15.37
CA PRO A 242 -14.38 -26.60 -14.97
C PRO A 242 -13.99 -26.13 -13.57
N LEU A 243 -14.30 -24.85 -13.25
CA LEU A 243 -14.06 -24.30 -11.91
C LEU A 243 -14.81 -25.14 -10.87
N GLY A 244 -14.14 -25.39 -9.75
CA GLY A 244 -14.74 -26.06 -8.59
C GLY A 244 -15.73 -25.18 -7.85
N ILE A 245 -16.35 -25.75 -6.81
CA ILE A 245 -17.24 -25.01 -5.90
C ILE A 245 -16.44 -23.95 -5.17
N ARG A 246 -16.95 -22.72 -5.17
CA ARG A 246 -16.27 -21.58 -4.55
C ARG A 246 -16.63 -21.43 -3.07
N THR A 247 -15.65 -21.04 -2.29
CA THR A 247 -15.83 -20.52 -0.94
C THR A 247 -15.51 -19.03 -0.94
N GLU A 248 -16.37 -18.22 -0.34
CA GLU A 248 -16.17 -16.78 -0.20
C GLU A 248 -15.49 -16.47 1.14
N LEU A 249 -14.40 -15.71 1.09
CA LEU A 249 -13.65 -15.27 2.27
C LEU A 249 -13.94 -13.80 2.56
N LYS A 250 -14.38 -13.50 3.78
CA LYS A 250 -14.73 -12.16 4.26
C LYS A 250 -13.93 -11.76 5.50
N ASN A 251 -14.11 -10.52 5.95
CA ASN A 251 -13.51 -9.95 7.16
C ASN A 251 -11.96 -9.96 7.11
N ILE A 252 -11.42 -9.57 5.98
CA ILE A 252 -9.98 -9.53 5.75
C ILE A 252 -9.46 -8.12 6.05
N GLY A 253 -8.81 -7.94 7.20
CA GLY A 253 -8.40 -6.62 7.71
C GLY A 253 -7.06 -6.09 7.17
N SER A 254 -6.33 -6.82 6.32
CA SER A 254 -5.07 -6.37 5.73
C SER A 254 -4.68 -7.20 4.51
N ILE A 255 -3.83 -6.64 3.63
CA ILE A 255 -3.29 -7.33 2.46
C ILE A 255 -2.53 -8.61 2.87
N ASN A 256 -1.84 -8.57 4.00
CA ASN A 256 -1.13 -9.75 4.52
C ASN A 256 -2.09 -10.83 5.01
N ALA A 257 -3.19 -10.43 5.64
CA ALA A 257 -4.26 -11.34 6.04
C ALA A 257 -4.94 -11.98 4.82
N LEU A 258 -5.10 -11.24 3.72
CA LEU A 258 -5.63 -11.75 2.44
C LEU A 258 -4.79 -12.91 1.92
N ASN A 259 -3.47 -12.73 1.83
CA ASN A 259 -2.56 -13.80 1.41
C ASN A 259 -2.74 -15.05 2.29
N HIS A 260 -2.69 -14.89 3.62
CA HIS A 260 -2.79 -16.02 4.52
C HIS A 260 -4.16 -16.73 4.49
N ALA A 261 -5.24 -15.96 4.36
CA ALA A 261 -6.60 -16.50 4.28
C ALA A 261 -6.77 -17.37 3.02
N ILE A 262 -6.31 -16.87 1.88
CA ILE A 262 -6.37 -17.60 0.61
C ILE A 262 -5.51 -18.87 0.67
N GLU A 263 -4.27 -18.77 1.14
CA GLU A 263 -3.37 -19.92 1.24
C GLU A 263 -3.90 -21.00 2.20
N TYR A 264 -4.54 -20.60 3.30
CA TYR A 264 -5.20 -21.53 4.21
C TYR A 264 -6.37 -22.22 3.53
N GLU A 265 -7.21 -21.45 2.84
CA GLU A 265 -8.42 -21.99 2.19
C GLU A 265 -8.07 -22.94 1.04
N ILE A 266 -7.04 -22.63 0.23
CA ILE A 266 -6.52 -23.55 -0.79
C ILE A 266 -6.16 -24.89 -0.16
N LYS A 267 -5.40 -24.89 0.94
CA LYS A 267 -4.99 -26.11 1.64
C LYS A 267 -6.17 -26.89 2.21
N ARG A 268 -7.15 -26.17 2.78
CA ARG A 268 -8.37 -26.75 3.33
C ARG A 268 -9.17 -27.49 2.25
N GLN A 269 -9.43 -26.83 1.11
CA GLN A 269 -10.18 -27.42 0.00
C GLN A 269 -9.46 -28.63 -0.62
N ILE A 270 -8.16 -28.53 -0.84
CA ILE A 270 -7.34 -29.66 -1.35
C ILE A 270 -7.44 -30.85 -0.38
N SER A 271 -7.33 -30.61 0.94
CA SER A 271 -7.43 -31.69 1.94
C SER A 271 -8.79 -32.37 1.93
N ILE A 272 -9.88 -31.64 1.72
CA ILE A 272 -11.25 -32.20 1.61
C ILE A 272 -11.34 -33.07 0.35
N LEU A 273 -10.91 -32.55 -0.80
CA LEU A 273 -11.00 -33.25 -2.09
C LEU A 273 -10.12 -34.51 -2.13
N GLN A 274 -8.92 -34.48 -1.53
CA GLN A 274 -8.03 -35.63 -1.43
C GLN A 274 -8.60 -36.76 -0.54
N LYS A 275 -9.44 -36.41 0.42
CA LYS A 275 -10.15 -37.39 1.27
C LYS A 275 -11.45 -37.92 0.62
N GLY A 276 -11.74 -37.53 -0.63
CA GLY A 276 -12.97 -37.92 -1.32
C GLY A 276 -14.21 -37.13 -0.88
N GLY A 277 -14.04 -36.07 -0.07
CA GLY A 277 -15.12 -35.19 0.32
C GLY A 277 -15.48 -34.16 -0.77
N GLN A 278 -16.53 -33.37 -0.50
CA GLN A 278 -16.98 -32.30 -1.38
C GLN A 278 -16.81 -30.93 -0.69
N VAL A 279 -16.37 -29.92 -1.45
CA VAL A 279 -16.35 -28.53 -1.02
C VAL A 279 -17.79 -28.00 -1.09
N ILE A 280 -18.23 -27.28 -0.06
CA ILE A 280 -19.56 -26.68 0.00
C ILE A 280 -19.45 -25.19 -0.36
N ASN A 281 -20.49 -24.64 -1.00
CA ASN A 281 -20.59 -23.20 -1.27
C ASN A 281 -20.94 -22.47 0.05
N GLU A 282 -19.93 -21.89 0.68
CA GLU A 282 -20.02 -21.26 1.99
C GLU A 282 -19.30 -19.92 2.05
N THR A 283 -19.70 -19.08 3.01
CA THR A 283 -18.98 -17.86 3.38
C THR A 283 -18.20 -18.11 4.65
N ARG A 284 -16.91 -17.80 4.65
CA ARG A 284 -16.00 -17.98 5.79
C ARG A 284 -15.32 -16.67 6.16
N ALA A 285 -15.09 -16.45 7.46
CA ALA A 285 -14.33 -15.33 7.98
C ALA A 285 -12.89 -15.73 8.27
N TRP A 286 -11.95 -14.82 8.01
CA TRP A 286 -10.57 -15.00 8.47
C TRP A 286 -10.43 -14.69 9.96
N ASN A 287 -9.88 -15.63 10.72
CA ASN A 287 -9.51 -15.44 12.12
C ASN A 287 -7.99 -15.24 12.24
N PRO A 288 -7.51 -14.01 12.55
CA PRO A 288 -6.09 -13.70 12.61
C PRO A 288 -5.38 -14.34 13.82
N VAL A 289 -6.10 -14.63 14.90
CA VAL A 289 -5.55 -15.24 16.12
C VAL A 289 -5.20 -16.70 15.86
N ASN A 290 -6.17 -17.47 15.39
CA ASN A 290 -6.01 -18.90 15.13
C ASN A 290 -5.41 -19.19 13.74
N LYS A 291 -5.26 -18.17 12.89
CA LYS A 291 -4.76 -18.27 11.50
C LYS A 291 -5.52 -19.33 10.69
N ASN A 292 -6.83 -19.32 10.79
CA ASN A 292 -7.73 -20.22 10.09
C ASN A 292 -8.96 -19.47 9.56
N THR A 293 -9.74 -20.14 8.71
CA THR A 293 -11.05 -19.64 8.29
C THR A 293 -12.14 -20.30 9.13
N ILE A 294 -13.13 -19.51 9.55
CA ILE A 294 -14.27 -19.96 10.35
C ILE A 294 -15.53 -19.82 9.51
N LEU A 295 -16.39 -20.84 9.55
CA LEU A 295 -17.70 -20.81 8.89
C LEU A 295 -18.54 -19.66 9.45
N MET A 296 -19.07 -18.81 8.58
CA MET A 296 -20.05 -17.79 8.95
C MET A 296 -21.48 -18.22 8.60
N ARG A 297 -21.66 -18.70 7.38
CA ARG A 297 -22.94 -19.20 6.88
C ARG A 297 -22.74 -20.12 5.70
N GLU A 298 -23.61 -21.08 5.53
CA GLU A 298 -23.74 -21.87 4.30
C GLU A 298 -24.61 -21.07 3.30
N LYS A 299 -24.24 -21.12 2.03
CA LYS A 299 -25.05 -20.54 0.95
C LYS A 299 -25.90 -21.66 0.37
N GLU A 300 -27.02 -21.95 1.01
CA GLU A 300 -27.95 -22.99 0.54
C GLU A 300 -28.63 -22.59 -0.78
N ASP A 301 -28.92 -21.28 -0.99
CA ASP A 301 -29.58 -20.76 -2.18
C ASP A 301 -28.94 -19.49 -2.72
N LYS A 302 -29.15 -19.25 -4.03
CA LYS A 302 -28.87 -17.95 -4.64
C LYS A 302 -29.86 -16.92 -4.07
N HIS A 303 -29.36 -15.95 -3.29
CA HIS A 303 -30.18 -14.83 -2.88
C HIS A 303 -30.73 -14.11 -4.12
N ASP A 304 -32.05 -14.10 -4.25
CA ASP A 304 -32.73 -13.25 -5.22
C ASP A 304 -32.82 -11.83 -4.66
N TYR A 305 -31.88 -10.97 -5.06
CA TYR A 305 -31.86 -9.57 -4.67
C TYR A 305 -32.91 -8.71 -5.39
N ARG A 306 -33.72 -9.27 -6.29
CA ARG A 306 -34.76 -8.58 -7.02
C ARG A 306 -34.33 -7.24 -7.57
N PHE A 307 -33.26 -7.24 -8.34
CA PHE A 307 -32.74 -6.03 -8.95
C PHE A 307 -33.80 -5.34 -9.82
N MET A 308 -34.07 -4.06 -9.55
CA MET A 308 -34.96 -3.23 -10.36
C MET A 308 -34.31 -1.86 -10.59
N PRO A 309 -34.62 -1.18 -11.71
CA PRO A 309 -34.12 0.19 -11.94
C PRO A 309 -34.49 1.12 -10.78
N GLU A 310 -33.56 2.00 -10.37
CA GLU A 310 -33.87 3.05 -9.40
C GLU A 310 -34.74 4.12 -10.06
N PRO A 311 -36.03 4.26 -9.68
CA PRO A 311 -36.96 5.13 -10.39
C PRO A 311 -36.66 6.63 -10.19
N ASN A 312 -35.94 6.98 -9.13
CA ASN A 312 -35.66 8.37 -8.77
C ASN A 312 -34.32 8.87 -9.33
N LEU A 313 -33.55 8.02 -10.05
CA LEU A 313 -32.33 8.41 -10.73
C LEU A 313 -32.47 8.20 -12.24
N PRO A 314 -32.26 9.24 -13.07
CA PRO A 314 -32.21 9.07 -14.51
C PRO A 314 -30.97 8.26 -14.91
N PRO A 315 -30.93 7.67 -16.13
CA PRO A 315 -29.70 7.10 -16.67
C PRO A 315 -28.55 8.11 -16.64
N LEU A 316 -27.38 7.65 -16.25
CA LEU A 316 -26.16 8.45 -16.26
C LEU A 316 -25.55 8.46 -17.67
N TYR A 317 -25.55 9.61 -18.31
CA TYR A 317 -24.93 9.82 -19.62
C TYR A 317 -23.53 10.41 -19.45
N LEU A 318 -22.56 9.88 -20.20
CA LEU A 318 -21.17 10.35 -20.24
C LEU A 318 -20.79 10.75 -21.66
N HIS A 319 -20.02 11.82 -21.79
CA HIS A 319 -19.47 12.25 -23.08
C HIS A 319 -18.17 11.47 -23.36
N ILE A 320 -18.24 10.46 -24.24
CA ILE A 320 -17.12 9.55 -24.54
C ILE A 320 -16.38 9.86 -25.85
N LYS A 321 -16.95 10.69 -26.73
CA LYS A 321 -16.43 10.94 -28.08
C LYS A 321 -15.68 12.27 -28.17
N ARG A 322 -14.39 12.25 -28.49
CA ARG A 322 -13.51 13.42 -28.56
C ARG A 322 -13.95 14.44 -29.64
N ASN A 323 -14.53 13.97 -30.73
CA ASN A 323 -14.84 14.80 -31.92
C ASN A 323 -16.32 15.23 -31.99
N VAL A 324 -17.05 15.11 -30.90
CA VAL A 324 -18.47 15.50 -30.80
C VAL A 324 -18.60 16.59 -29.76
N GLN A 325 -19.35 17.65 -30.07
CA GLN A 325 -19.58 18.73 -29.11
C GLN A 325 -20.37 18.23 -27.90
N ASN A 326 -19.90 18.53 -26.71
CA ASN A 326 -20.58 18.22 -25.44
C ASN A 326 -21.69 19.23 -25.16
N LYS A 327 -22.79 19.13 -25.90
CA LYS A 327 -23.93 20.09 -25.85
C LYS A 327 -24.67 20.11 -24.50
N TYR A 328 -24.59 19.02 -23.75
CA TYR A 328 -25.33 18.84 -22.48
C TYR A 328 -24.46 19.00 -21.24
N ASN A 329 -23.23 19.47 -21.40
CA ASN A 329 -22.25 19.62 -20.30
C ASN A 329 -22.12 18.35 -19.45
N LEU A 330 -22.11 17.18 -20.10
CA LEU A 330 -21.89 15.89 -19.47
C LEU A 330 -20.44 15.79 -18.97
N ILE A 331 -20.17 14.83 -18.08
CA ILE A 331 -18.80 14.50 -17.69
C ILE A 331 -18.03 14.06 -18.93
N ASP A 332 -16.92 14.77 -19.21
CA ASP A 332 -16.09 14.60 -20.41
C ASP A 332 -14.97 13.59 -20.18
N VAL A 333 -15.19 12.35 -20.64
CA VAL A 333 -14.26 11.23 -20.49
C VAL A 333 -12.91 11.50 -21.18
N PRO A 334 -12.84 12.05 -22.42
CA PRO A 334 -11.57 12.43 -23.04
C PRO A 334 -10.75 13.41 -22.20
N SER A 335 -11.36 14.43 -21.63
CA SER A 335 -10.68 15.41 -20.77
C SER A 335 -10.14 14.77 -19.48
N LEU A 336 -10.90 13.86 -18.84
CA LEU A 336 -10.43 13.12 -17.68
C LEU A 336 -9.26 12.19 -18.03
N LYS A 337 -9.25 11.62 -19.24
CA LYS A 337 -8.13 10.78 -19.69
C LYS A 337 -6.83 11.57 -19.83
N GLU A 338 -6.89 12.83 -20.24
CA GLU A 338 -5.73 13.72 -20.34
C GLU A 338 -5.16 14.11 -18.96
N GLN A 339 -5.98 14.03 -17.92
CA GLN A 339 -5.58 14.32 -16.54
C GLN A 339 -4.90 13.13 -15.84
N LEU A 340 -4.84 11.95 -16.47
CA LEU A 340 -4.21 10.78 -15.86
C LEU A 340 -2.74 11.03 -15.60
N PRO A 341 -2.25 10.84 -14.37
CA PRO A 341 -0.83 10.88 -14.06
C PRO A 341 -0.13 9.65 -14.63
N GLU A 342 1.20 9.68 -14.63
CA GLU A 342 2.01 8.50 -14.93
C GLU A 342 1.71 7.38 -13.92
N LEU A 343 1.28 6.21 -14.41
CA LEU A 343 0.83 5.12 -13.55
C LEU A 343 2.00 4.35 -12.90
N PRO A 344 1.79 3.66 -11.77
CA PRO A 344 2.86 2.98 -11.03
C PRO A 344 3.67 1.98 -11.87
N GLU A 345 3.07 1.27 -12.82
CA GLU A 345 3.79 0.37 -13.73
C GLU A 345 4.84 1.13 -14.54
N GLN A 346 4.50 2.31 -15.04
CA GLN A 346 5.40 3.12 -15.87
C GLN A 346 6.50 3.76 -15.01
N ILE A 347 6.13 4.31 -13.86
CA ILE A 347 7.09 4.84 -12.88
C ILE A 347 8.12 3.77 -12.51
N ARG A 348 7.67 2.53 -12.22
CA ARG A 348 8.58 1.42 -11.91
C ARG A 348 9.51 1.06 -13.07
N LYS A 349 9.02 1.06 -14.31
CA LYS A 349 9.88 0.82 -15.49
C LYS A 349 10.98 1.86 -15.60
N ASN A 350 10.65 3.13 -15.36
CA ASN A 350 11.63 4.22 -15.38
C ASN A 350 12.64 4.07 -14.23
N LEU A 351 12.17 3.74 -13.03
CA LEU A 351 13.02 3.54 -11.86
C LEU A 351 13.93 2.31 -11.96
N LEU A 352 13.54 1.26 -12.68
CA LEU A 352 14.40 0.08 -12.91
C LEU A 352 15.70 0.39 -13.66
N GLN A 353 15.77 1.53 -14.38
CA GLN A 353 17.01 1.99 -15.01
C GLN A 353 18.01 2.53 -13.98
N SER A 354 17.54 2.98 -12.82
CA SER A 354 18.34 3.65 -11.80
C SER A 354 18.41 2.89 -10.46
N LEU A 355 17.45 2.00 -10.19
CA LEU A 355 17.37 1.24 -8.94
C LEU A 355 17.68 -0.25 -9.17
N THR A 356 18.34 -0.86 -8.17
CA THR A 356 18.44 -2.32 -8.14
C THR A 356 17.07 -2.94 -7.82
N PRO A 357 16.77 -4.18 -8.29
CA PRO A 357 15.49 -4.84 -8.05
C PRO A 357 15.10 -4.91 -6.56
N ASP A 358 16.05 -5.22 -5.67
CA ASP A 358 15.81 -5.28 -4.22
C ASP A 358 15.44 -3.91 -3.64
N THR A 359 16.10 -2.84 -4.12
CA THR A 359 15.83 -1.48 -3.67
C THR A 359 14.46 -1.02 -4.17
N LEU A 360 14.13 -1.29 -5.42
CA LEU A 360 12.82 -1.00 -5.98
C LEU A 360 11.71 -1.74 -5.24
N ALA A 361 11.89 -3.04 -4.97
CA ALA A 361 10.93 -3.83 -4.19
C ALA A 361 10.73 -3.24 -2.78
N ALA A 362 11.79 -2.80 -2.12
CA ALA A 362 11.69 -2.17 -0.81
C ALA A 362 10.92 -0.84 -0.84
N VAL A 363 11.18 0.02 -1.83
CA VAL A 363 10.47 1.30 -2.00
C VAL A 363 9.00 1.08 -2.36
N THR A 364 8.68 0.09 -3.19
CA THR A 364 7.31 -0.22 -3.63
C THR A 364 6.53 -1.08 -2.65
N SER A 365 7.15 -1.52 -1.53
CA SER A 365 6.50 -2.36 -0.52
C SER A 365 5.40 -1.65 0.27
N ASN A 366 5.41 -0.33 0.28
CA ASN A 366 4.44 0.52 0.97
C ASN A 366 4.05 1.69 0.06
N CYS A 367 2.75 1.95 -0.05
CA CYS A 367 2.21 2.98 -0.94
C CYS A 367 2.67 4.39 -0.56
N ASP A 368 2.61 4.73 0.74
CA ASP A 368 3.02 6.07 1.21
C ASP A 368 4.51 6.30 0.96
N LEU A 369 5.34 5.26 1.16
CA LEU A 369 6.76 5.31 0.87
C LEU A 369 7.04 5.54 -0.62
N PHE A 370 6.32 4.79 -1.49
CA PHE A 370 6.48 4.90 -2.92
C PHE A 370 6.09 6.30 -3.42
N LEU A 371 4.95 6.81 -2.99
CA LEU A 371 4.47 8.14 -3.38
C LEU A 371 5.42 9.25 -2.87
N LEU A 372 5.84 9.17 -1.61
CA LEU A 372 6.81 10.10 -1.02
C LEU A 372 8.12 10.08 -1.82
N PHE A 373 8.65 8.90 -2.13
CA PHE A 373 9.88 8.74 -2.90
C PHE A 373 9.76 9.33 -4.30
N CYS A 374 8.66 9.07 -5.00
CA CYS A 374 8.39 9.65 -6.32
C CYS A 374 8.33 11.19 -6.26
N ASN A 375 7.66 11.75 -5.24
CA ASN A 375 7.58 13.20 -5.06
C ASN A 375 8.95 13.82 -4.79
N ILE A 376 9.77 13.19 -3.94
CA ILE A 376 11.14 13.65 -3.66
C ILE A 376 11.99 13.69 -4.95
N LEU A 377 11.89 12.66 -5.80
CA LEU A 377 12.62 12.63 -7.07
C LEU A 377 12.08 13.65 -8.08
N LYS A 378 10.77 13.84 -8.14
CA LYS A 378 10.14 14.81 -9.04
C LYS A 378 10.56 16.25 -8.72
N ASN A 379 10.64 16.59 -7.43
CA ASN A 379 11.02 17.91 -6.95
C ASN A 379 12.53 18.20 -7.05
N GLY A 380 13.35 17.17 -7.26
CA GLY A 380 14.80 17.30 -7.36
C GLY A 380 15.40 16.39 -8.43
N LYS A 381 15.32 16.81 -9.70
CA LYS A 381 15.83 16.04 -10.86
C LYS A 381 17.34 15.71 -10.81
N HIS A 382 18.10 16.43 -9.97
CA HIS A 382 19.54 16.21 -9.76
C HIS A 382 19.82 15.07 -8.76
N ARG A 383 18.81 14.57 -8.04
CA ARG A 383 18.98 13.55 -7.00
C ARG A 383 19.25 12.18 -7.59
N ASP A 384 20.26 11.47 -7.07
CA ASP A 384 20.52 10.07 -7.42
C ASP A 384 19.49 9.14 -6.79
N PRO A 385 18.61 8.50 -7.59
CA PRO A 385 17.54 7.65 -7.04
C PRO A 385 18.06 6.50 -6.17
N GLN A 386 19.18 5.86 -6.57
CA GLN A 386 19.73 4.71 -5.86
C GLN A 386 20.31 5.11 -4.49
N LEU A 387 21.01 6.27 -4.44
CA LEU A 387 21.52 6.81 -3.19
C LEU A 387 20.38 7.19 -2.26
N MET A 388 19.39 7.94 -2.78
CA MET A 388 18.22 8.38 -2.02
C MET A 388 17.45 7.20 -1.40
N ALA A 389 17.11 6.20 -2.21
CA ALA A 389 16.39 5.03 -1.73
C ALA A 389 17.16 4.28 -0.64
N LYS A 390 18.46 4.07 -0.83
CA LYS A 390 19.30 3.39 0.17
C LYS A 390 19.34 4.16 1.49
N LEU A 391 19.55 5.47 1.45
CA LEU A 391 19.63 6.31 2.63
C LEU A 391 18.28 6.41 3.35
N PHE A 392 17.20 6.60 2.59
CA PHE A 392 15.87 6.65 3.16
C PHE A 392 15.55 5.36 3.92
N ILE A 393 15.77 4.20 3.28
CA ILE A 393 15.48 2.90 3.89
C ILE A 393 16.41 2.61 5.08
N SER A 394 17.73 2.92 4.99
CA SER A 394 18.70 2.51 6.01
C SER A 394 18.83 3.49 7.17
N GLU A 395 18.57 4.77 6.94
CA GLU A 395 18.80 5.80 7.96
C GLU A 395 17.48 6.43 8.43
N VAL A 396 16.65 6.92 7.50
CA VAL A 396 15.41 7.63 7.88
C VAL A 396 14.40 6.68 8.51
N LEU A 397 14.05 5.56 7.84
CA LEU A 397 13.09 4.60 8.39
C LEU A 397 13.58 3.96 9.69
N ALA A 398 14.89 3.75 9.85
CA ALA A 398 15.45 3.20 11.09
C ALA A 398 15.26 4.15 12.29
N VAL A 399 15.38 5.46 12.07
CA VAL A 399 15.11 6.47 13.12
C VAL A 399 13.61 6.57 13.40
N MET A 400 12.76 6.52 12.35
CA MET A 400 11.31 6.51 12.54
C MET A 400 10.87 5.31 13.40
N GLU A 401 11.40 4.12 13.12
CA GLU A 401 11.13 2.91 13.91
C GLU A 401 11.59 3.07 15.37
N TYR A 402 12.77 3.65 15.59
CA TYR A 402 13.30 3.90 16.94
C TYR A 402 12.38 4.82 17.77
N HIS A 403 11.76 5.83 17.13
CA HIS A 403 10.82 6.75 17.77
C HIS A 403 9.35 6.29 17.72
N ASN A 404 9.06 5.10 17.21
CA ASN A 404 7.70 4.58 16.97
C ASN A 404 6.84 5.53 16.12
N LEU A 405 7.44 6.18 15.13
CA LEU A 405 6.77 7.10 14.22
C LEU A 405 6.40 6.40 12.92
N ASN A 406 5.25 6.78 12.36
CA ASN A 406 4.76 6.32 11.07
C ASN A 406 5.35 7.16 9.92
N LEU A 407 5.28 6.63 8.70
CA LEU A 407 5.64 7.35 7.46
C LEU A 407 4.91 8.68 7.29
N THR A 408 3.74 8.85 7.92
CA THR A 408 2.99 10.11 7.95
C THR A 408 3.84 11.29 8.42
N PHE A 409 4.80 11.05 9.35
CA PHE A 409 5.75 12.08 9.75
C PHE A 409 6.59 12.56 8.57
N CYS A 410 7.12 11.64 7.76
CA CYS A 410 7.93 11.98 6.57
C CYS A 410 7.09 12.67 5.49
N VAL A 411 5.84 12.24 5.30
CA VAL A 411 4.91 12.86 4.35
C VAL A 411 4.60 14.30 4.75
N ASN A 412 4.26 14.54 6.02
CA ASN A 412 3.95 15.88 6.53
C ASN A 412 5.18 16.81 6.54
N ASN A 413 6.39 16.23 6.61
CA ASN A 413 7.65 16.94 6.66
C ASN A 413 8.49 16.72 5.39
N GLN A 414 7.85 16.51 4.24
CA GLN A 414 8.51 16.18 2.98
C GLN A 414 9.66 17.15 2.64
N LYS A 415 9.47 18.46 2.81
CA LYS A 415 10.50 19.47 2.55
C LYS A 415 11.78 19.26 3.37
N TYR A 416 11.63 18.83 4.62
CA TYR A 416 12.79 18.52 5.47
C TYR A 416 13.51 17.26 4.99
N ILE A 417 12.76 16.25 4.58
CA ILE A 417 13.36 15.03 4.00
C ILE A 417 14.09 15.35 2.68
N GLU A 418 13.53 16.21 1.85
CA GLU A 418 14.16 16.67 0.61
C GLU A 418 15.49 17.38 0.89
N GLU A 419 15.51 18.33 1.83
CA GLU A 419 16.74 19.04 2.20
C GLU A 419 17.79 18.12 2.84
N LEU A 420 17.37 17.15 3.67
CA LEU A 420 18.27 16.12 4.21
C LEU A 420 19.00 15.36 3.09
N MET A 421 18.24 14.97 2.05
CA MET A 421 18.78 14.23 0.92
C MET A 421 19.74 15.11 0.10
N ASP A 422 19.42 16.39 -0.08
CA ASP A 422 20.28 17.33 -0.79
C ASP A 422 21.58 17.58 -0.03
N LEU A 423 21.56 17.76 1.29
CA LEU A 423 22.75 17.94 2.14
C LEU A 423 23.71 16.77 2.05
N ILE A 424 23.21 15.53 2.06
CA ILE A 424 24.07 14.36 1.98
C ILE A 424 24.61 14.12 0.57
N GLN A 425 23.82 14.38 -0.46
CA GLN A 425 24.26 14.26 -1.84
C GLN A 425 25.34 15.30 -2.18
N ALA A 426 25.17 16.53 -1.68
CA ALA A 426 26.16 17.60 -1.79
C ALA A 426 27.41 17.38 -0.92
N LYS A 427 27.48 16.25 -0.16
CA LYS A 427 28.56 15.94 0.79
C LYS A 427 28.76 17.01 1.86
N VAL A 428 27.74 17.79 2.18
CA VAL A 428 27.74 18.73 3.30
C VAL A 428 27.74 17.99 4.63
N ILE A 429 27.05 16.87 4.68
CA ILE A 429 26.97 15.96 5.81
C ILE A 429 27.32 14.53 5.39
N ASN A 430 27.70 13.69 6.35
CA ASN A 430 27.91 12.26 6.13
C ASN A 430 26.74 11.42 6.69
N ARG A 431 26.77 10.09 6.53
CA ARG A 431 25.71 9.17 6.99
C ARG A 431 25.45 9.19 8.50
N PRO A 432 26.46 9.14 9.36
CA PRO A 432 26.24 9.26 10.82
C PRO A 432 25.58 10.57 11.20
N THR A 433 26.00 11.68 10.60
CA THR A 433 25.40 13.00 10.81
C THR A 433 23.95 13.04 10.31
N LEU A 434 23.64 12.44 9.15
CA LEU A 434 22.27 12.31 8.68
C LEU A 434 21.37 11.66 9.74
N ARG A 435 21.83 10.58 10.36
CA ARG A 435 21.05 9.89 11.41
C ARG A 435 20.83 10.77 12.63
N LYS A 436 21.88 11.47 13.11
CA LYS A 436 21.76 12.44 14.21
C LYS A 436 20.74 13.54 13.87
N LEU A 437 20.80 14.05 12.64
CA LEU A 437 19.95 15.12 12.16
C LEU A 437 18.47 14.69 12.10
N VAL A 438 18.19 13.46 11.66
CA VAL A 438 16.83 12.91 11.68
C VAL A 438 16.31 12.76 13.12
N HIS A 439 17.16 12.34 14.09
CA HIS A 439 16.79 12.30 15.51
C HIS A 439 16.44 13.68 16.06
N GLU A 440 17.21 14.71 15.68
CA GLU A 440 16.94 16.10 16.12
C GLU A 440 15.68 16.69 15.46
N LEU A 441 15.41 16.37 14.19
CA LEU A 441 14.19 16.80 13.51
C LEU A 441 12.93 16.24 14.18
N VAL A 442 12.98 15.01 14.68
CA VAL A 442 11.87 14.43 15.45
C VAL A 442 11.60 15.22 16.74
N LYS A 443 12.67 15.73 17.40
CA LYS A 443 12.56 16.52 18.64
C LYS A 443 12.19 17.98 18.37
N LYS A 444 12.62 18.54 17.24
CA LYS A 444 12.47 19.94 16.86
C LYS A 444 11.84 20.07 15.46
N PRO A 445 10.56 19.74 15.29
CA PRO A 445 9.94 19.60 13.97
C PRO A 445 9.78 20.93 13.20
N ASN A 446 10.07 22.08 13.84
CA ASN A 446 9.91 23.40 13.22
C ASN A 446 11.23 24.02 12.69
N LYS A 447 12.35 23.29 12.74
CA LYS A 447 13.65 23.78 12.24
C LYS A 447 14.04 23.08 10.95
N MET A 448 14.57 23.86 10.01
CA MET A 448 15.13 23.28 8.76
C MET A 448 16.40 22.48 9.06
N PRO A 449 16.64 21.36 8.35
CA PRO A 449 17.83 20.53 8.52
C PRO A 449 19.14 21.31 8.47
N LYS A 450 19.31 22.21 7.51
CA LYS A 450 20.50 23.03 7.36
C LYS A 450 20.77 23.91 8.59
N GLN A 451 19.73 24.51 9.18
CA GLN A 451 19.86 25.32 10.39
C GLN A 451 20.38 24.48 11.57
N ILE A 452 19.91 23.22 11.71
CA ILE A 452 20.38 22.32 12.76
C ILE A 452 21.85 21.95 12.54
N VAL A 453 22.27 21.76 11.29
CA VAL A 453 23.67 21.50 10.92
C VAL A 453 24.57 22.68 11.28
N GLU A 454 24.12 23.90 10.97
CA GLU A 454 24.86 25.15 11.29
C GLU A 454 24.97 25.40 12.79
N GLU A 455 23.86 25.25 13.55
CA GLU A 455 23.85 25.43 15.01
C GLU A 455 24.78 24.46 15.73
N ASN A 456 24.83 23.19 15.27
CA ASN A 456 25.63 22.15 15.91
C ASN A 456 27.01 21.98 15.27
N LYS A 457 27.33 22.73 14.21
CA LYS A 457 28.59 22.62 13.43
C LYS A 457 28.83 21.21 12.87
N TRP A 458 27.77 20.52 12.43
CA TRP A 458 27.82 19.14 11.93
C TRP A 458 28.17 19.06 10.45
N PHE A 459 29.06 19.93 9.98
CA PHE A 459 29.59 19.84 8.62
C PHE A 459 30.56 18.69 8.45
N MET A 460 30.58 18.09 7.26
CA MET A 460 31.52 17.02 6.96
C MET A 460 32.94 17.58 6.84
N ILE A 461 33.84 17.11 7.67
CA ILE A 461 35.27 17.44 7.60
C ILE A 461 35.87 16.62 6.46
N SER A 462 36.26 17.30 5.37
CA SER A 462 36.79 16.68 4.15
C SER A 462 38.16 17.24 3.73
N ASP A 463 38.67 18.26 4.43
CA ASP A 463 40.01 18.81 4.17
C ASP A 463 41.07 17.81 4.52
N GLU A 464 41.97 17.49 3.56
CA GLU A 464 42.99 16.46 3.71
C GLU A 464 44.01 16.82 4.78
N LYS A 465 44.39 18.10 4.91
CA LYS A 465 45.33 18.59 5.90
C LYS A 465 44.78 18.44 7.31
N GLU A 466 43.54 18.84 7.51
CA GLU A 466 42.87 18.71 8.80
C GLU A 466 42.71 17.25 9.21
N LEU A 467 42.29 16.38 8.29
CA LEU A 467 42.19 14.95 8.53
C LEU A 467 43.56 14.29 8.81
N GLU A 468 44.63 14.74 8.16
CA GLU A 468 45.97 14.24 8.39
C GLU A 468 46.51 14.61 9.80
N LEU A 469 46.20 15.83 10.26
CA LEU A 469 46.52 16.25 11.64
C LEU A 469 45.80 15.37 12.66
N ILE A 470 44.49 15.16 12.48
CA ILE A 470 43.69 14.29 13.36
C ILE A 470 44.24 12.86 13.37
N CYS A 471 44.52 12.29 12.19
CA CYS A 471 45.09 10.95 12.10
C CYS A 471 46.47 10.84 12.79
N SER A 472 47.33 11.83 12.59
CA SER A 472 48.66 11.89 13.19
C SER A 472 48.59 12.00 14.71
N GLU A 473 47.68 12.79 15.25
CA GLU A 473 47.44 12.91 16.69
C GLU A 473 46.96 11.59 17.29
N ILE A 474 46.05 10.88 16.62
CA ILE A 474 45.56 9.56 17.05
C ILE A 474 46.72 8.55 17.12
N LEU A 475 47.63 8.58 16.15
CA LEU A 475 48.77 7.66 16.13
C LEU A 475 49.78 8.03 17.23
N LYS A 476 50.07 9.31 17.46
CA LYS A 476 50.94 9.81 18.52
C LYS A 476 50.43 9.47 19.93
N THR A 477 49.14 9.62 20.14
CA THR A 477 48.51 9.34 21.46
C THR A 477 48.31 7.85 21.74
N ASN A 478 48.52 6.96 20.75
CA ASN A 478 48.33 5.52 20.90
C ASN A 478 49.53 4.67 20.41
N PRO A 479 50.76 4.88 20.91
CA PRO A 479 51.96 4.21 20.42
C PRO A 479 51.91 2.69 20.59
N GLU A 480 51.27 2.19 21.65
CA GLU A 480 51.07 0.77 21.90
C GLU A 480 50.20 0.08 20.82
N LEU A 481 49.17 0.77 20.35
CA LEU A 481 48.32 0.25 19.29
C LEU A 481 49.05 0.22 17.95
N VAL A 482 49.89 1.23 17.69
CA VAL A 482 50.74 1.30 16.49
C VAL A 482 51.75 0.13 16.49
N LYS A 483 52.45 -0.12 17.61
CA LYS A 483 53.36 -1.26 17.76
C LYS A 483 52.65 -2.59 17.48
N LYS A 484 51.49 -2.81 18.07
CA LYS A 484 50.67 -4.01 17.86
C LYS A 484 50.18 -4.17 16.41
N TYR A 485 49.85 -3.07 15.73
CA TYR A 485 49.46 -3.09 14.32
C TYR A 485 50.66 -3.47 13.42
N LYS A 486 51.84 -2.84 13.64
CA LYS A 486 53.08 -3.16 12.92
C LYS A 486 53.57 -4.59 13.20
N ALA A 487 53.25 -5.16 14.37
CA ALA A 487 53.48 -6.56 14.71
C ALA A 487 52.45 -7.55 14.07
N GLY A 488 51.69 -7.10 13.07
CA GLY A 488 50.78 -7.95 12.26
C GLY A 488 49.35 -8.07 12.75
N LYS A 489 48.93 -7.44 13.87
CA LYS A 489 47.55 -7.47 14.37
C LYS A 489 46.62 -6.52 13.60
N LYS A 490 46.32 -6.80 12.31
CA LYS A 490 45.52 -5.94 11.41
C LYS A 490 44.13 -5.56 11.95
N ARG A 491 43.55 -6.31 12.89
CA ARG A 491 42.25 -5.98 13.52
C ARG A 491 42.25 -4.66 14.29
N ILE A 492 43.44 -4.19 14.72
CA ILE A 492 43.61 -2.94 15.47
C ILE A 492 43.29 -1.71 14.61
N TYR A 493 43.44 -1.82 13.28
CA TYR A 493 43.09 -0.75 12.34
C TYR A 493 41.68 -0.15 12.60
N LYS A 494 40.70 -0.99 12.88
CA LYS A 494 39.31 -0.53 13.20
C LYS A 494 39.24 0.33 14.45
N LYS A 495 40.19 0.16 15.42
CA LYS A 495 40.24 1.00 16.62
C LYS A 495 40.69 2.42 16.31
N PHE A 496 41.62 2.59 15.35
CA PHE A 496 42.04 3.92 14.90
C PHE A 496 40.90 4.64 14.20
N LEU A 497 40.20 3.97 13.29
CA LEU A 497 39.02 4.55 12.63
C LEU A 497 37.90 4.92 13.62
N HIS A 498 37.69 4.09 14.64
CA HIS A 498 36.69 4.39 15.69
C HIS A 498 37.12 5.61 16.54
N LYS A 499 38.40 5.77 16.85
CA LYS A 499 38.90 6.94 17.56
C LYS A 499 38.79 8.21 16.71
N ALA A 500 39.07 8.13 15.40
CA ALA A 500 38.85 9.24 14.49
C ALA A 500 37.36 9.67 14.45
N ALA A 501 36.43 8.72 14.39
CA ALA A 501 35.03 9.00 14.44
C ALA A 501 34.60 9.69 15.75
N ILE A 502 35.14 9.26 16.91
CA ILE A 502 34.82 9.90 18.20
C ILE A 502 35.38 11.32 18.28
N LEU A 503 36.68 11.53 17.90
CA LEU A 503 37.31 12.86 17.94
C LEU A 503 36.63 13.89 17.04
N THR A 504 36.09 13.45 15.93
CA THR A 504 35.38 14.31 14.96
C THR A 504 33.87 14.30 15.17
N GLU A 505 33.37 13.75 16.28
CA GLU A 505 31.94 13.58 16.56
C GLU A 505 31.17 12.94 15.39
N ASP A 506 31.80 11.96 14.72
CA ASP A 506 31.27 11.31 13.51
C ASP A 506 31.14 12.23 12.27
N CYS A 507 31.72 13.42 12.27
CA CYS A 507 31.64 14.35 11.14
C CYS A 507 32.71 14.15 10.06
N ALA A 508 33.77 13.36 10.31
CA ALA A 508 34.85 13.14 9.34
C ALA A 508 34.38 12.32 8.11
N ASP A 509 35.00 12.60 6.96
CA ASP A 509 34.96 11.71 5.79
C ASP A 509 35.82 10.47 6.06
N MET A 510 35.16 9.40 6.53
CA MET A 510 35.83 8.16 6.93
C MET A 510 36.49 7.41 5.77
N VAL A 511 36.18 7.74 4.51
CA VAL A 511 36.89 7.19 3.35
C VAL A 511 38.28 7.80 3.28
N LYS A 512 38.38 9.13 3.31
CA LYS A 512 39.64 9.86 3.33
C LYS A 512 40.46 9.53 4.60
N VAL A 513 39.81 9.49 5.77
CA VAL A 513 40.44 9.06 7.03
C VAL A 513 41.08 7.67 6.88
N SER A 514 40.40 6.73 6.23
CA SER A 514 40.94 5.39 6.02
C SER A 514 42.14 5.39 5.07
N GLU A 515 42.12 6.20 4.02
CA GLU A 515 43.24 6.35 3.08
C GLU A 515 44.47 6.98 3.76
N ILE A 516 44.26 8.10 4.47
CA ILE A 516 45.33 8.79 5.24
C ILE A 516 45.89 7.88 6.33
N MET A 517 45.05 7.21 7.11
CA MET A 517 45.48 6.31 8.17
C MET A 517 46.29 5.13 7.62
N THR A 518 45.96 4.62 6.44
CA THR A 518 46.72 3.55 5.77
C THR A 518 48.09 4.09 5.34
N ARG A 519 48.14 5.30 4.76
CA ARG A 519 49.39 5.96 4.36
C ARG A 519 50.32 6.19 5.54
N LEU A 520 49.79 6.64 6.68
CA LEU A 520 50.59 6.92 7.89
C LEU A 520 51.03 5.66 8.64
N LEU A 521 50.39 4.52 8.45
CA LEU A 521 50.74 3.24 9.10
C LEU A 521 51.60 2.33 8.23
N SER A 522 51.70 2.60 6.92
CA SER A 522 52.65 1.95 6.02
C SER A 522 54.06 2.38 6.36
#